data_9b1230519a866020911a28bc68683e79
#
_entry.id   9b1230519a866020911a28bc68683e79
#
_cell.length_a   1.000
_cell.length_b   1.000
_cell.length_c   1.000
_cell.angle_alpha   90.00
_cell.angle_beta   90.00
_cell.angle_gamma   90.00
#
_symmetry.space_group_name_H-M   'P 1'
#
loop_
_entity.id
_entity.type
_entity.pdbx_description
1 polymer ?
#
loop_
_entity_poly.entity_id
_entity_poly.type
_entity_poly.pdbx_seq_one_letter_code
_entity_poly.pdbx_strand_id
1 'polypeptide(L)'
;MPTQDAIYYEDVVPGAKHRIGPYHVTMEEVVEYSRKWNPLPFHIDEEAAKKTIYGGITAPGIYILAVRTMLLDRLPMLDSMLGTVVWDDLRFHQPARPGDDLSVEMEWLEKRVSKSKPDRGIVKAKVEALNQRDEVVLSMIGICIVACRPSKGDSK
;
A
#
# COMPACT_ATOMS: atom_id res chain seq x y z
N MET A 1 -24.42 1.68 -0.06
CA MET A 1 -24.70 1.84 -1.50
C MET A 1 -23.36 1.91 -2.22
N PRO A 2 -23.16 1.16 -3.29
CA PRO A 2 -21.94 1.32 -4.07
C PRO A 2 -21.91 2.75 -4.60
N THR A 3 -20.82 3.45 -4.36
CA THR A 3 -20.59 4.77 -4.92
C THR A 3 -20.54 4.65 -6.45
N GLN A 4 -21.10 5.60 -7.18
CA GLN A 4 -21.17 5.58 -8.65
C GLN A 4 -19.81 5.43 -9.34
N ASP A 5 -18.72 5.63 -8.58
CA ASP A 5 -17.32 5.60 -9.02
C ASP A 5 -16.53 4.39 -8.47
N ALA A 6 -17.19 3.40 -7.85
CA ALA A 6 -16.50 2.24 -7.29
C ALA A 6 -15.84 1.39 -8.38
N ILE A 7 -14.54 1.09 -8.19
CA ILE A 7 -13.76 0.25 -9.09
C ILE A 7 -14.05 -1.23 -8.75
N TYR A 8 -14.60 -1.96 -9.71
CA TYR A 8 -14.80 -3.41 -9.67
C TYR A 8 -13.82 -4.11 -10.61
N TYR A 9 -13.86 -5.44 -10.62
CA TYR A 9 -12.98 -6.25 -11.47
C TYR A 9 -13.05 -5.84 -12.95
N GLU A 10 -14.23 -5.53 -13.47
CA GLU A 10 -14.43 -5.11 -14.87
C GLU A 10 -13.69 -3.83 -15.20
N ASP A 11 -13.58 -2.90 -14.26
CA ASP A 11 -12.98 -1.59 -14.43
C ASP A 11 -11.45 -1.61 -14.34
N VAL A 12 -10.86 -2.72 -13.88
CA VAL A 12 -9.42 -2.88 -13.84
C VAL A 12 -8.86 -2.99 -15.25
N VAL A 13 -7.99 -2.06 -15.64
CA VAL A 13 -7.34 -2.03 -16.94
C VAL A 13 -5.84 -2.24 -16.76
N PRO A 14 -5.27 -3.37 -17.24
CA PRO A 14 -3.83 -3.58 -17.22
C PRO A 14 -3.08 -2.42 -17.88
N GLY A 15 -2.02 -1.94 -17.21
CA GLY A 15 -1.25 -0.76 -17.63
C GLY A 15 -1.74 0.56 -17.06
N ALA A 16 -2.96 0.63 -16.52
CA ALA A 16 -3.45 1.84 -15.86
C ALA A 16 -2.71 2.06 -14.52
N LYS A 17 -2.39 3.33 -14.26
CA LYS A 17 -1.65 3.77 -13.07
C LYS A 17 -2.49 4.69 -12.21
N HIS A 18 -2.26 4.60 -10.90
CA HIS A 18 -2.84 5.49 -9.89
C HIS A 18 -1.73 6.00 -8.98
N ARG A 19 -1.77 7.29 -8.63
CA ARG A 19 -0.88 7.87 -7.63
C ARG A 19 -1.72 8.48 -6.52
N ILE A 20 -1.43 8.08 -5.28
CA ILE A 20 -2.17 8.46 -4.09
C ILE A 20 -1.19 9.01 -3.05
N GLY A 21 -1.60 10.07 -2.38
CA GLY A 21 -0.79 10.75 -1.38
C GLY A 21 -0.73 12.25 -1.66
N PRO A 22 0.21 12.97 -1.04
CA PRO A 22 1.18 12.47 -0.08
C PRO A 22 0.60 12.21 1.32
N TYR A 23 1.36 11.48 2.13
CA TYR A 23 1.19 11.32 3.56
C TYR A 23 2.47 11.77 4.27
N HIS A 24 2.35 12.74 5.17
CA HIS A 24 3.50 13.28 5.91
C HIS A 24 3.86 12.37 7.10
N VAL A 25 5.09 11.89 7.11
CA VAL A 25 5.65 11.03 8.18
C VAL A 25 6.17 11.90 9.31
N THR A 26 5.58 11.79 10.50
CA THR A 26 6.03 12.55 11.68
C THR A 26 6.93 11.71 12.58
N MET A 27 7.84 12.38 13.28
CA MET A 27 8.70 11.74 14.29
C MET A 27 7.87 11.08 15.38
N GLU A 28 6.85 11.76 15.86
CA GLU A 28 5.97 11.28 16.93
C GLU A 28 5.29 9.96 16.54
N GLU A 29 4.70 9.91 15.37
CA GLU A 29 4.01 8.70 14.87
C GLU A 29 4.97 7.54 14.66
N VAL A 30 6.14 7.78 14.06
CA VAL A 30 7.16 6.73 13.86
C VAL A 30 7.60 6.15 15.19
N VAL A 31 7.89 6.98 16.18
CA VAL A 31 8.34 6.53 17.51
C VAL A 31 7.21 5.79 18.24
N GLU A 32 6.00 6.31 18.24
CA GLU A 32 4.83 5.67 18.87
C GLU A 32 4.53 4.29 18.26
N TYR A 33 4.47 4.23 16.93
CA TYR A 33 4.28 2.98 16.20
C TYR A 33 5.39 1.98 16.50
N SER A 34 6.65 2.45 16.50
CA SER A 34 7.81 1.58 16.70
C SER A 34 7.88 1.02 18.11
N ARG A 35 7.57 1.81 19.12
CA ARG A 35 7.51 1.33 20.52
C ARG A 35 6.59 0.15 20.70
N LYS A 36 5.49 0.13 19.96
CA LYS A 36 4.50 -0.95 20.02
C LYS A 36 4.87 -2.15 19.16
N TRP A 37 5.34 -1.92 17.93
CA TRP A 37 5.41 -2.96 16.90
C TRP A 37 6.81 -3.38 16.49
N ASN A 38 7.80 -2.51 16.65
CA ASN A 38 9.20 -2.80 16.29
C ASN A 38 10.17 -1.90 17.09
N PRO A 39 10.37 -2.16 18.39
CA PRO A 39 11.10 -1.27 19.29
C PRO A 39 12.62 -1.40 19.16
N LEU A 40 13.14 -1.43 17.94
CA LEU A 40 14.59 -1.34 17.72
C LEU A 40 15.09 0.08 18.06
N PRO A 41 16.25 0.21 18.72
CA PRO A 41 16.76 1.50 19.18
C PRO A 41 16.78 2.59 18.10
N PHE A 42 17.16 2.25 16.87
CA PHE A 42 17.24 3.22 15.77
C PHE A 42 15.88 3.65 15.19
N HIS A 43 14.77 3.11 15.70
CA HIS A 43 13.42 3.57 15.38
C HIS A 43 12.81 4.44 16.48
N ILE A 44 13.38 4.42 17.70
CA ILE A 44 12.76 5.05 18.88
C ILE A 44 13.68 6.01 19.63
N ASP A 45 15.00 5.95 19.41
CA ASP A 45 15.99 6.74 20.10
C ASP A 45 16.93 7.43 19.09
N GLU A 46 16.91 8.77 19.08
CA GLU A 46 17.67 9.58 18.14
C GLU A 46 19.18 9.41 18.30
N GLU A 47 19.66 9.34 19.55
CA GLU A 47 21.10 9.20 19.84
C GLU A 47 21.61 7.80 19.48
N ALA A 48 20.80 6.78 19.70
CA ALA A 48 21.10 5.43 19.25
C ALA A 48 21.11 5.34 17.72
N ALA A 49 20.13 5.95 17.07
CA ALA A 49 19.99 5.96 15.62
C ALA A 49 21.16 6.64 14.90
N LYS A 50 21.67 7.74 15.45
CA LYS A 50 22.85 8.45 14.90
C LYS A 50 24.10 7.57 14.80
N LYS A 51 24.23 6.57 15.67
CA LYS A 51 25.36 5.63 15.71
C LYS A 51 25.24 4.47 14.74
N THR A 52 24.15 4.36 14.03
CA THR A 52 23.88 3.30 13.04
C THR A 52 24.28 3.73 11.63
N ILE A 53 24.23 2.76 10.71
CA ILE A 53 24.41 3.03 9.26
C ILE A 53 23.42 4.02 8.71
N TYR A 54 22.29 4.25 9.39
CA TYR A 54 21.24 5.18 8.96
C TYR A 54 21.53 6.63 9.37
N GLY A 55 22.37 6.87 10.38
CA GLY A 55 22.73 8.20 10.85
C GLY A 55 21.60 9.02 11.47
N GLY A 56 20.48 8.41 11.77
CA GLY A 56 19.28 9.03 12.34
C GLY A 56 18.10 8.09 12.35
N ILE A 57 16.97 8.52 12.93
CA ILE A 57 15.76 7.69 13.00
C ILE A 57 15.25 7.35 11.59
N THR A 58 14.87 6.10 11.41
CA THR A 58 14.17 5.59 10.24
C THR A 58 12.85 4.96 10.65
N ALA A 59 11.87 5.04 9.77
CA ALA A 59 10.61 4.35 9.95
C ALA A 59 10.79 2.83 9.75
N PRO A 60 10.16 1.97 10.57
CA PRO A 60 10.16 0.53 10.34
C PRO A 60 9.53 0.17 8.99
N GLY A 61 10.00 -0.89 8.36
CA GLY A 61 9.39 -1.39 7.11
C GLY A 61 7.89 -1.69 7.24
N ILE A 62 7.48 -2.24 8.39
CA ILE A 62 6.05 -2.50 8.68
C ILE A 62 5.23 -1.20 8.80
N TYR A 63 5.82 -0.09 9.24
CA TYR A 63 5.18 1.22 9.22
C TYR A 63 4.95 1.70 7.79
N ILE A 64 5.95 1.56 6.92
CA ILE A 64 5.84 1.93 5.49
C ILE A 64 4.72 1.10 4.83
N LEU A 65 4.63 -0.19 5.14
CA LEU A 65 3.54 -1.06 4.67
C LEU A 65 2.17 -0.59 5.15
N ALA A 66 2.07 -0.13 6.41
CA ALA A 66 0.83 0.40 6.96
C ALA A 66 0.41 1.70 6.25
N VAL A 67 1.33 2.64 6.06
CA VAL A 67 1.08 3.90 5.32
C VAL A 67 0.67 3.61 3.88
N ARG A 68 1.39 2.71 3.21
CA ARG A 68 1.06 2.26 1.84
C ARG A 68 -0.36 1.69 1.78
N THR A 69 -0.75 0.85 2.71
CA THR A 69 -2.08 0.25 2.75
C THR A 69 -3.14 1.33 2.93
N MET A 70 -2.97 2.20 3.93
CA MET A 70 -3.88 3.31 4.19
C MET A 70 -4.04 4.25 2.97
N LEU A 71 -2.97 4.49 2.21
CA LEU A 71 -3.04 5.29 0.99
C LEU A 71 -3.82 4.57 -0.12
N LEU A 72 -3.60 3.28 -0.32
CA LEU A 72 -4.35 2.50 -1.31
C LEU A 72 -5.85 2.40 -0.98
N ASP A 73 -6.20 2.39 0.30
CA ASP A 73 -7.60 2.37 0.75
C ASP A 73 -8.37 3.67 0.39
N ARG A 74 -7.65 4.71 -0.05
CA ARG A 74 -8.28 5.92 -0.63
C ARG A 74 -8.77 5.73 -2.07
N LEU A 75 -8.37 4.66 -2.75
CA LEU A 75 -8.98 4.27 -4.03
C LEU A 75 -10.42 3.82 -3.78
N PRO A 76 -11.33 4.06 -4.71
CA PRO A 76 -12.74 3.69 -4.54
C PRO A 76 -12.95 2.17 -4.77
N MET A 77 -12.27 1.34 -3.99
CA MET A 77 -12.29 -0.13 -4.06
C MET A 77 -12.78 -0.79 -2.77
N LEU A 78 -13.20 -0.03 -1.77
CA LEU A 78 -13.60 -0.58 -0.47
C LEU A 78 -14.71 -1.64 -0.60
N ASP A 79 -15.68 -1.42 -1.50
CA ASP A 79 -16.80 -2.34 -1.72
C ASP A 79 -16.44 -3.55 -2.58
N SER A 80 -15.35 -3.50 -3.33
CA SER A 80 -14.95 -4.53 -4.29
C SER A 80 -13.71 -5.32 -3.87
N MET A 81 -12.87 -4.78 -2.99
CA MET A 81 -11.68 -5.44 -2.49
C MET A 81 -12.05 -6.54 -1.51
N LEU A 82 -11.93 -7.79 -1.93
CA LEU A 82 -12.26 -8.97 -1.11
C LEU A 82 -11.06 -9.47 -0.30
N GLY A 83 -9.85 -9.10 -0.66
CA GLY A 83 -8.64 -9.41 0.09
C GLY A 83 -7.38 -9.47 -0.76
N THR A 84 -6.25 -9.33 -0.09
CA THR A 84 -4.92 -9.57 -0.66
C THR A 84 -4.48 -10.98 -0.31
N VAL A 85 -4.04 -11.74 -1.29
CA VAL A 85 -3.61 -13.14 -1.10
C VAL A 85 -2.10 -13.32 -1.15
N VAL A 86 -1.39 -12.42 -1.83
CA VAL A 86 0.07 -12.49 -1.95
C VAL A 86 0.67 -11.08 -1.95
N TRP A 87 1.76 -10.92 -1.24
CA TRP A 87 2.75 -9.88 -1.42
C TRP A 87 4.04 -10.54 -1.90
N ASP A 88 4.36 -10.36 -3.17
CA ASP A 88 5.51 -10.95 -3.81
C ASP A 88 6.56 -9.87 -4.11
N ASP A 89 7.83 -10.29 -4.19
CA ASP A 89 8.98 -9.42 -4.48
C ASP A 89 9.02 -8.12 -3.64
N LEU A 90 8.66 -8.23 -2.35
CA LEU A 90 8.70 -7.10 -1.42
C LEU A 90 10.14 -6.67 -1.15
N ARG A 91 10.46 -5.43 -1.49
CA ARG A 91 11.80 -4.85 -1.31
C ARG A 91 11.75 -3.48 -0.65
N PHE A 92 12.69 -3.24 0.25
CA PHE A 92 12.98 -1.92 0.80
C PHE A 92 14.22 -1.37 0.10
N HIS A 93 14.11 -0.17 -0.49
CA HIS A 93 15.18 0.44 -1.30
C HIS A 93 15.88 1.56 -0.57
N GLN A 94 15.13 2.54 -0.10
CA GLN A 94 15.61 3.67 0.67
C GLN A 94 14.92 3.70 2.03
N PRO A 95 15.62 4.13 3.11
CA PRO A 95 14.94 4.34 4.39
C PRO A 95 13.93 5.49 4.27
N ALA A 96 12.73 5.27 4.81
CA ALA A 96 11.81 6.38 5.07
C ALA A 96 12.14 7.01 6.41
N ARG A 97 12.09 8.32 6.48
CA ARG A 97 12.48 9.10 7.65
C ARG A 97 11.34 10.00 8.11
N PRO A 98 11.30 10.34 9.40
CA PRO A 98 10.46 11.44 9.85
C PRO A 98 10.75 12.71 9.02
N GLY A 99 9.68 13.39 8.58
CA GLY A 99 9.75 14.53 7.69
C GLY A 99 9.55 14.20 6.20
N ASP A 100 9.60 12.92 5.82
CA ASP A 100 9.29 12.51 4.46
C ASP A 100 7.79 12.61 4.15
N ASP A 101 7.49 12.91 2.89
CA ASP A 101 6.15 12.85 2.32
C ASP A 101 6.06 11.62 1.42
N LEU A 102 5.30 10.61 1.86
CA LEU A 102 5.15 9.35 1.14
C LEU A 102 3.94 9.39 0.23
N SER A 103 4.14 9.01 -1.03
CA SER A 103 3.08 8.72 -1.99
C SER A 103 3.16 7.27 -2.44
N VAL A 104 2.05 6.72 -2.89
CA VAL A 104 2.01 5.38 -3.47
C VAL A 104 1.67 5.50 -4.95
N GLU A 105 2.44 4.83 -5.78
CA GLU A 105 2.13 4.60 -7.18
C GLU A 105 1.78 3.13 -7.38
N MET A 106 0.64 2.88 -8.03
CA MET A 106 0.16 1.53 -8.32
C MET A 106 -0.12 1.40 -9.81
N GLU A 107 0.31 0.30 -10.39
CA GLU A 107 0.04 -0.08 -11.77
C GLU A 107 -0.64 -1.45 -11.83
N TRP A 108 -1.79 -1.53 -12.47
CA TRP A 108 -2.41 -2.81 -12.78
C TRP A 108 -1.58 -3.57 -13.81
N LEU A 109 -1.16 -4.80 -13.52
CA LEU A 109 -0.33 -5.60 -14.42
C LEU A 109 -1.15 -6.62 -15.20
N GLU A 110 -1.97 -7.40 -14.49
CA GLU A 110 -2.74 -8.51 -15.05
C GLU A 110 -4.07 -8.66 -14.33
N LYS A 111 -5.06 -9.21 -15.01
CA LYS A 111 -6.30 -9.65 -14.39
C LYS A 111 -6.81 -10.95 -15.03
N ARG A 112 -7.46 -11.77 -14.25
CA ARG A 112 -8.18 -12.96 -14.73
C ARG A 112 -9.39 -13.22 -13.88
N VAL A 113 -10.44 -13.77 -14.48
CA VAL A 113 -11.62 -14.25 -13.73
C VAL A 113 -11.20 -15.42 -12.83
N SER A 114 -11.81 -15.52 -11.65
CA SER A 114 -11.61 -16.67 -10.78
C SER A 114 -12.14 -17.96 -11.44
N LYS A 115 -11.36 -19.04 -11.35
CA LYS A 115 -11.77 -20.34 -11.92
C LYS A 115 -12.88 -21.02 -11.12
N SER A 116 -12.96 -20.73 -9.81
CA SER A 116 -13.88 -21.40 -8.89
C SER A 116 -15.07 -20.54 -8.46
N LYS A 117 -14.99 -19.22 -8.64
CA LYS A 117 -15.98 -18.24 -8.18
C LYS A 117 -16.21 -17.19 -9.26
N PRO A 118 -17.34 -17.23 -10.00
CA PRO A 118 -17.57 -16.34 -11.14
C PRO A 118 -17.87 -14.87 -10.73
N ASP A 119 -18.15 -14.63 -9.45
CA ASP A 119 -18.49 -13.32 -8.88
C ASP A 119 -17.25 -12.45 -8.57
N ARG A 120 -16.04 -12.93 -8.89
CA ARG A 120 -14.78 -12.26 -8.58
C ARG A 120 -13.67 -12.58 -9.56
N GLY A 121 -12.63 -11.76 -9.56
CA GLY A 121 -11.41 -12.00 -10.30
C GLY A 121 -10.16 -11.84 -9.45
N ILE A 122 -9.05 -12.27 -10.01
CA ILE A 122 -7.72 -12.11 -9.45
C ILE A 122 -7.02 -11.00 -10.22
N VAL A 123 -6.47 -10.04 -9.50
CA VAL A 123 -5.78 -8.88 -10.06
C VAL A 123 -4.37 -8.82 -9.50
N LYS A 124 -3.40 -8.54 -10.37
CA LYS A 124 -1.99 -8.35 -10.02
C LYS A 124 -1.61 -6.90 -10.24
N ALA A 125 -1.00 -6.30 -9.24
CA ALA A 125 -0.56 -4.91 -9.31
C ALA A 125 0.88 -4.75 -8.84
N LYS A 126 1.65 -3.89 -9.50
CA LYS A 126 2.90 -3.36 -8.98
C LYS A 126 2.57 -2.17 -8.10
N VAL A 127 3.18 -2.12 -6.92
CA VAL A 127 2.99 -1.03 -5.97
C VAL A 127 4.35 -0.52 -5.52
N GLU A 128 4.55 0.78 -5.58
CA GLU A 128 5.75 1.47 -5.10
C GLU A 128 5.36 2.58 -4.14
N ALA A 129 6.01 2.64 -2.97
CA ALA A 129 5.98 3.80 -2.11
C ALA A 129 7.16 4.70 -2.45
N LEU A 130 6.91 5.99 -2.62
CA LEU A 130 7.85 6.99 -3.07
C LEU A 130 7.95 8.11 -2.03
N ASN A 131 9.14 8.67 -1.82
CA ASN A 131 9.30 9.88 -1.02
C ASN A 131 9.06 11.16 -1.88
N GLN A 132 9.24 12.33 -1.30
CA GLN A 132 9.03 13.63 -1.97
C GLN A 132 10.01 13.91 -3.11
N ARG A 133 11.08 13.12 -3.25
CA ARG A 133 12.05 13.20 -4.36
C ARG A 133 11.79 12.15 -5.44
N ASP A 134 10.64 11.47 -5.38
CA ASP A 134 10.29 10.33 -6.23
C ASP A 134 11.28 9.15 -6.15
N GLU A 135 12.01 9.05 -5.04
CA GLU A 135 12.84 7.88 -4.76
C GLU A 135 11.98 6.74 -4.22
N VAL A 136 12.18 5.54 -4.76
CA VAL A 136 11.45 4.35 -4.30
C VAL A 136 11.94 3.95 -2.91
N VAL A 137 11.03 3.95 -1.96
CA VAL A 137 11.26 3.52 -0.56
C VAL A 137 10.96 2.02 -0.42
N LEU A 138 9.86 1.60 -1.02
CA LEU A 138 9.38 0.21 -1.00
C LEU A 138 8.78 -0.12 -2.37
N SER A 139 9.01 -1.34 -2.84
CA SER A 139 8.33 -1.89 -4.00
C SER A 139 7.82 -3.29 -3.73
N MET A 140 6.73 -3.68 -4.38
CA MET A 140 6.16 -5.01 -4.27
C MET A 140 5.19 -5.31 -5.40
N ILE A 141 4.88 -6.60 -5.55
CA ILE A 141 3.78 -7.10 -6.37
C ILE A 141 2.67 -7.59 -5.44
N GLY A 142 1.49 -7.00 -5.54
CA GLY A 142 0.30 -7.45 -4.83
C GLY A 142 -0.59 -8.30 -5.73
N ILE A 143 -1.11 -9.40 -5.19
CA ILE A 143 -2.15 -10.22 -5.83
C ILE A 143 -3.38 -10.17 -4.96
N CYS A 144 -4.47 -9.64 -5.52
CA CYS A 144 -5.71 -9.34 -4.81
C CYS A 144 -6.91 -10.06 -5.45
N ILE A 145 -7.93 -10.29 -4.63
CA ILE A 145 -9.24 -10.74 -5.08
C ILE A 145 -10.15 -9.52 -5.14
N VAL A 146 -10.75 -9.27 -6.29
CA VAL A 146 -11.64 -8.15 -6.53
C VAL A 146 -13.00 -8.66 -6.99
N ALA A 147 -14.09 -8.17 -6.37
CA ALA A 147 -15.44 -8.53 -6.74
C ALA A 147 -15.79 -8.05 -8.15
N CYS A 148 -16.56 -8.82 -8.86
CA CYS A 148 -17.27 -8.36 -10.06
C CYS A 148 -18.40 -7.42 -9.68
N ARG A 149 -18.78 -6.54 -10.60
CA ARG A 149 -19.90 -5.61 -10.39
C ARG A 149 -21.19 -6.40 -10.16
N PRO A 150 -21.95 -6.09 -9.10
CA PRO A 150 -23.24 -6.74 -8.87
C PRO A 150 -24.17 -6.59 -10.07
N SER A 151 -24.85 -7.68 -10.46
CA SER A 151 -25.88 -7.62 -11.48
C SER A 151 -27.07 -6.80 -10.98
N LYS A 152 -27.75 -6.08 -11.87
CA LYS A 152 -28.88 -5.18 -11.52
C LYS A 152 -30.09 -5.88 -10.85
N GLY A 153 -29.95 -7.12 -10.38
CA GLY A 153 -31.00 -7.90 -9.73
C GLY A 153 -30.70 -8.36 -8.30
N ASP A 154 -29.50 -8.14 -7.78
CA ASP A 154 -29.05 -8.68 -6.48
C ASP A 154 -29.17 -7.72 -5.30
N SER A 155 -29.95 -6.63 -5.43
CA SER A 155 -30.29 -5.77 -4.30
C SER A 155 -31.37 -6.44 -3.45
N LYS A 156 -30.94 -7.27 -2.48
CA LYS A 156 -31.77 -7.70 -1.35
C LYS A 156 -31.25 -7.09 -0.07
#